data_0c2b4c8ae95d16ec997b91139ff82365
#
_entry.id   0c2b4c8ae95d16ec997b91139ff82365
#
_cell.length_a   1.000
_cell.length_b   1.000
_cell.length_c   1.000
_cell.angle_alpha   90.00
_cell.angle_beta   90.00
_cell.angle_gamma   90.00
#
_symmetry.space_group_name_H-M   'P 1'
#
loop_
_entity.id
_entity.type
_entity.pdbx_description
1 polymer ?
#
loop_
_entity_poly.entity_id
_entity_poly.type
_entity_poly.pdbx_seq_one_letter_code
_entity_poly.pdbx_strand_id
1 'polypeptide(L)'
;MRPSTAADTFGAEAEALFQELASGSTEGILVLDKRGRIAWVNEAALRMHDAHRMDELGDTAVGYRKRYQLHYRTRRKLPAGQYPIDRLMRAGGFHDLCVHVTRKDDDEFHRVFQFRGLALDQVADSCGALVLQDATQRFEAQERFERTFDVNPAPAIICRVSDLRYIKVNNGFVQMTGYSQRSLLGSSSYEIDVLRQAEQRDKAIECLKHGQTIPQMEAVLRQADGSDKYVVVAGQPLDVDGEPCMLFTFIDLTARKQVEQDLRQSEERFSTAFRLAPVPMALSSIEEGKLLEINEAFLQVTGHADKEDANQALSRQQLWVDPQTHQKLAGQLERNSSLRNVELQLRLRSGQFLDCLASAEIVTIGSLRCILWVVQDITQRKRTEAELMQAIEAVMQDASWFSRSVVEKLAQLRGRHGAASNQTELADLTLREQEILHLMCQGKEDREISEALGISRHTVRNHVAAIYSKIGVHRRGAAIIWALERGIGG
;
A
#
# COMPACT_ATOMS: atom_id res chain seq x y z
N MET A 1 -69.39 67.29 -9.27
CA MET A 1 -68.66 66.25 -10.02
C MET A 1 -67.36 66.84 -10.58
N ARG A 2 -66.19 66.57 -10.01
CA ARG A 2 -64.87 66.90 -10.58
C ARG A 2 -64.47 65.84 -11.53
N PRO A 3 -63.99 66.16 -12.72
CA PRO A 3 -63.55 65.10 -13.66
C PRO A 3 -62.27 64.41 -13.11
N SER A 4 -62.30 63.12 -13.03
CA SER A 4 -61.12 62.30 -12.77
C SER A 4 -60.09 62.60 -13.90
N THR A 5 -58.94 63.09 -13.53
CA THR A 5 -57.87 63.45 -14.47
C THR A 5 -57.27 62.20 -15.03
N ALA A 6 -56.95 62.15 -16.33
CA ALA A 6 -56.31 61.00 -17.03
C ALA A 6 -55.01 60.50 -16.36
N ALA A 7 -54.41 61.39 -15.51
CA ALA A 7 -53.25 61.03 -14.68
C ALA A 7 -53.56 60.03 -13.56
N ASP A 8 -54.76 60.13 -12.92
CA ASP A 8 -55.15 59.18 -11.86
C ASP A 8 -55.50 57.81 -12.43
N THR A 9 -56.07 57.77 -13.65
CA THR A 9 -56.38 56.48 -14.34
C THR A 9 -55.12 55.72 -14.82
N PHE A 10 -54.16 56.53 -15.35
CA PHE A 10 -52.87 55.90 -15.80
C PHE A 10 -52.03 55.43 -14.60
N GLY A 11 -52.09 56.05 -13.44
CA GLY A 11 -51.45 55.58 -12.21
C GLY A 11 -52.04 54.31 -11.69
N ALA A 12 -53.38 54.18 -11.69
CA ALA A 12 -54.05 52.95 -11.23
C ALA A 12 -53.84 51.75 -12.18
N GLU A 13 -53.81 52.00 -13.52
CA GLU A 13 -53.50 50.94 -14.50
C GLU A 13 -52.04 50.51 -14.43
N ALA A 14 -51.10 51.44 -14.22
CA ALA A 14 -49.67 51.11 -14.05
C ALA A 14 -49.42 50.32 -12.75
N GLU A 15 -50.12 50.64 -11.66
CA GLU A 15 -50.03 49.90 -10.41
C GLU A 15 -50.61 48.48 -10.52
N ALA A 16 -51.75 48.34 -11.19
CA ALA A 16 -52.35 47.04 -11.45
C ALA A 16 -51.43 46.13 -12.33
N LEU A 17 -50.85 46.75 -13.40
CA LEU A 17 -49.89 46.06 -14.27
C LEU A 17 -48.61 45.64 -13.51
N PHE A 18 -48.11 46.54 -12.65
CA PHE A 18 -46.95 46.19 -11.80
C PHE A 18 -47.26 45.05 -10.84
N GLN A 19 -48.41 45.07 -10.20
CA GLN A 19 -48.81 43.97 -9.31
C GLN A 19 -48.97 42.65 -10.04
N GLU A 20 -49.56 42.68 -11.26
CA GLU A 20 -49.69 41.47 -12.09
C GLU A 20 -48.34 40.93 -12.52
N LEU A 21 -47.42 41.75 -13.02
CA LEU A 21 -46.06 41.37 -13.38
C LEU A 21 -45.24 40.87 -12.19
N ALA A 22 -45.32 41.53 -11.07
CA ALA A 22 -44.61 41.18 -9.86
C ALA A 22 -45.16 39.86 -9.21
N SER A 23 -46.47 39.62 -9.34
CA SER A 23 -47.12 38.37 -8.85
C SER A 23 -46.71 37.18 -9.66
N GLY A 24 -46.46 37.32 -10.97
CA GLY A 24 -45.96 36.27 -11.84
C GLY A 24 -44.45 36.02 -11.73
N SER A 25 -43.71 36.84 -11.00
CA SER A 25 -42.27 36.72 -10.83
C SER A 25 -41.90 35.50 -9.98
N THR A 26 -40.84 34.82 -10.38
CA THR A 26 -40.20 33.77 -9.56
C THR A 26 -39.28 34.37 -8.49
N GLU A 27 -38.85 35.61 -8.65
CA GLU A 27 -38.12 36.34 -7.62
C GLU A 27 -39.06 36.91 -6.56
N GLY A 28 -38.66 36.83 -5.29
CA GLY A 28 -39.37 37.48 -4.21
C GLY A 28 -39.17 39.00 -4.26
N ILE A 29 -40.25 39.76 -4.12
CA ILE A 29 -40.20 41.26 -4.14
C ILE A 29 -40.87 41.79 -2.88
N LEU A 30 -40.14 42.64 -2.14
CA LEU A 30 -40.66 43.41 -1.01
C LEU A 30 -40.50 44.91 -1.31
N VAL A 31 -41.55 45.66 -1.24
CA VAL A 31 -41.53 47.13 -1.37
C VAL A 31 -41.58 47.76 0.03
N LEU A 32 -40.68 48.73 0.26
CA LEU A 32 -40.56 49.42 1.54
C LEU A 32 -41.06 50.86 1.44
N ASP A 33 -41.77 51.30 2.50
CA ASP A 33 -42.13 52.71 2.66
C ASP A 33 -40.91 53.54 3.14
N LYS A 34 -41.08 54.89 3.15
CA LYS A 34 -40.04 55.85 3.60
C LYS A 34 -39.65 55.66 5.09
N ARG A 35 -40.43 54.95 5.87
CA ARG A 35 -40.15 54.59 7.27
C ARG A 35 -39.50 53.20 7.43
N GLY A 36 -39.20 52.49 6.30
CA GLY A 36 -38.64 51.18 6.32
C GLY A 36 -39.60 50.08 6.74
N ARG A 37 -40.93 50.28 6.57
CA ARG A 37 -41.92 49.24 6.74
C ARG A 37 -42.14 48.51 5.41
N ILE A 38 -42.46 47.26 5.49
CA ILE A 38 -42.86 46.44 4.33
C ILE A 38 -44.26 46.94 3.93
N ALA A 39 -44.35 47.65 2.83
CA ALA A 39 -45.61 48.19 2.31
C ALA A 39 -46.32 47.15 1.40
N TRP A 40 -45.58 46.34 0.71
CA TRP A 40 -46.11 45.30 -0.18
C TRP A 40 -45.11 44.15 -0.36
N VAL A 41 -45.63 42.97 -0.65
CA VAL A 41 -44.86 41.76 -0.89
C VAL A 41 -45.57 40.89 -1.93
N ASN A 42 -44.82 40.27 -2.83
CA ASN A 42 -45.41 39.29 -3.76
C ASN A 42 -45.47 37.88 -3.15
N GLU A 43 -46.25 37.00 -3.80
CA GLU A 43 -46.40 35.62 -3.37
C GLU A 43 -45.09 34.84 -3.35
N ALA A 44 -44.16 35.13 -4.28
CA ALA A 44 -42.88 34.48 -4.32
C ALA A 44 -42.05 34.72 -3.05
N ALA A 45 -42.04 36.00 -2.56
CA ALA A 45 -41.37 36.33 -1.32
C ALA A 45 -42.01 35.68 -0.09
N LEU A 46 -43.33 35.58 -0.05
CA LEU A 46 -44.05 34.86 1.01
C LEU A 46 -43.67 33.36 0.99
N ARG A 47 -43.76 32.71 -0.16
CA ARG A 47 -43.38 31.29 -0.29
C ARG A 47 -41.92 31.02 0.11
N MET A 48 -40.98 31.91 -0.30
CA MET A 48 -39.57 31.74 0.05
C MET A 48 -39.34 31.82 1.57
N HIS A 49 -40.11 32.62 2.28
CA HIS A 49 -40.05 32.79 3.74
C HIS A 49 -40.93 31.75 4.49
N ASP A 50 -41.64 30.90 3.75
CA ASP A 50 -42.64 29.98 4.32
C ASP A 50 -43.66 30.73 5.18
N ALA A 51 -44.18 31.84 4.61
CA ALA A 51 -45.14 32.72 5.20
C ALA A 51 -46.42 32.79 4.33
N HIS A 52 -47.58 32.94 4.96
CA HIS A 52 -48.85 33.05 4.28
C HIS A 52 -49.32 34.50 4.16
N ARG A 53 -48.81 35.36 5.05
CA ARG A 53 -49.22 36.78 5.15
C ARG A 53 -48.01 37.67 5.36
N MET A 54 -48.14 38.95 4.92
CA MET A 54 -47.08 39.94 5.01
C MET A 54 -46.67 40.23 6.47
N ASP A 55 -47.62 40.26 7.40
CA ASP A 55 -47.35 40.51 8.83
C ASP A 55 -46.47 39.40 9.47
N GLU A 56 -46.47 38.21 8.89
CA GLU A 56 -45.57 37.10 9.30
C GLU A 56 -44.12 37.36 8.94
N LEU A 57 -43.82 38.28 8.02
CA LEU A 57 -42.45 38.69 7.73
C LEU A 57 -41.93 39.74 8.76
N GLY A 58 -42.83 40.35 9.54
CA GLY A 58 -42.48 41.27 10.63
C GLY A 58 -42.47 42.74 10.28
N ASP A 59 -43.40 43.23 9.48
CA ASP A 59 -43.75 44.63 9.12
C ASP A 59 -42.62 45.64 8.97
N THR A 60 -41.54 45.54 9.73
CA THR A 60 -40.41 46.49 9.78
C THR A 60 -39.09 45.78 9.85
N ALA A 61 -37.98 46.50 9.62
CA ALA A 61 -36.64 45.98 9.81
C ALA A 61 -36.41 45.37 11.21
N VAL A 62 -37.01 45.92 12.24
CA VAL A 62 -36.93 45.40 13.62
C VAL A 62 -37.76 44.13 13.77
N GLY A 63 -38.97 44.08 13.19
CA GLY A 63 -39.85 42.94 13.18
C GLY A 63 -39.20 41.76 12.42
N TYR A 64 -38.67 42.04 11.26
CA TYR A 64 -37.95 41.03 10.45
C TYR A 64 -36.78 40.44 11.23
N ARG A 65 -35.93 41.24 11.90
CA ARG A 65 -34.83 40.78 12.74
C ARG A 65 -35.26 39.96 13.98
N LYS A 66 -36.49 40.20 14.48
CA LYS A 66 -37.04 39.40 15.58
C LYS A 66 -37.37 37.98 15.13
N ARG A 67 -37.84 37.77 13.91
CA ARG A 67 -38.25 36.51 13.35
C ARG A 67 -37.12 35.75 12.67
N TYR A 68 -36.31 36.44 11.85
CA TYR A 68 -35.24 35.86 11.05
C TYR A 68 -33.86 36.27 11.57
N GLN A 69 -32.98 35.31 11.59
CA GLN A 69 -31.55 35.51 11.85
C GLN A 69 -30.78 35.31 10.56
N LEU A 70 -29.97 36.28 10.19
CA LEU A 70 -29.17 36.25 8.97
C LEU A 70 -27.70 36.04 9.30
N HIS A 71 -27.02 35.22 8.51
CA HIS A 71 -25.60 34.97 8.62
C HIS A 71 -24.93 35.19 7.26
N TYR A 72 -23.70 35.68 7.31
CA TYR A 72 -22.85 35.69 6.13
C TYR A 72 -22.50 34.23 5.72
N ARG A 73 -21.97 34.08 4.52
CA ARG A 73 -21.46 32.80 3.99
C ARG A 73 -20.43 32.12 4.94
N THR A 74 -19.70 32.95 5.72
CA THR A 74 -18.74 32.47 6.75
C THR A 74 -19.42 32.00 8.05
N ARG A 75 -20.74 31.83 8.07
CA ARG A 75 -21.56 31.53 9.25
C ARG A 75 -21.52 32.59 10.37
N ARG A 76 -20.84 33.72 10.14
CA ARG A 76 -20.85 34.83 11.07
C ARG A 76 -22.20 35.53 11.02
N LYS A 77 -22.81 35.84 12.19
CA LYS A 77 -24.08 36.55 12.29
C LYS A 77 -24.00 37.93 11.65
N LEU A 78 -25.03 38.27 10.86
CA LEU A 78 -25.14 39.59 10.24
C LEU A 78 -25.48 40.66 11.31
N PRO A 79 -24.71 41.77 11.44
CA PRO A 79 -25.06 42.87 12.35
C PRO A 79 -26.40 43.51 11.99
N ALA A 80 -27.12 44.04 12.96
CA ALA A 80 -28.44 44.60 12.76
C ALA A 80 -28.49 45.64 11.62
N GLY A 81 -27.53 46.55 11.53
CA GLY A 81 -27.50 47.57 10.47
C GLY A 81 -27.04 47.08 9.09
N GLN A 82 -26.76 45.77 8.93
CA GLN A 82 -26.36 45.14 7.66
C GLN A 82 -27.47 44.27 7.06
N TYR A 83 -28.64 44.16 7.74
CA TYR A 83 -29.78 43.44 7.19
C TYR A 83 -30.25 44.08 5.89
N PRO A 84 -30.85 43.37 4.95
CA PRO A 84 -31.24 43.88 3.64
C PRO A 84 -32.09 45.14 3.72
N ILE A 85 -33.08 45.17 4.61
CA ILE A 85 -33.94 46.34 4.83
C ILE A 85 -33.14 47.56 5.33
N ASP A 86 -32.28 47.35 6.36
CA ASP A 86 -31.46 48.44 6.91
C ASP A 86 -30.43 48.96 5.89
N ARG A 87 -29.91 48.05 5.07
CA ARG A 87 -28.93 48.40 4.04
C ARG A 87 -29.55 49.22 2.93
N LEU A 88 -30.76 48.86 2.48
CA LEU A 88 -31.49 49.60 1.48
C LEU A 88 -31.81 51.03 1.99
N MET A 89 -32.29 51.13 3.24
CA MET A 89 -32.63 52.43 3.87
C MET A 89 -31.45 53.39 4.04
N ARG A 90 -30.22 52.85 4.20
CA ARG A 90 -29.01 53.66 4.38
C ARG A 90 -28.34 54.04 3.07
N ALA A 91 -28.22 53.05 2.15
CA ALA A 91 -27.39 53.17 0.96
C ALA A 91 -28.17 53.51 -0.30
N GLY A 92 -29.52 53.50 -0.25
CA GLY A 92 -30.36 53.76 -1.42
C GLY A 92 -30.39 52.62 -2.46
N GLY A 93 -29.54 51.67 -2.34
CA GLY A 93 -29.47 50.51 -3.25
C GLY A 93 -28.22 49.68 -3.02
N PHE A 94 -28.24 48.38 -3.39
CA PHE A 94 -27.09 47.51 -3.34
C PHE A 94 -27.28 46.34 -4.28
N HIS A 95 -26.16 45.79 -4.74
CA HIS A 95 -26.11 44.58 -5.57
C HIS A 95 -25.51 43.44 -4.75
N ASP A 96 -26.10 42.27 -4.89
CA ASP A 96 -25.55 40.99 -4.44
C ASP A 96 -25.22 40.90 -2.94
N LEU A 97 -26.24 40.71 -2.12
CA LEU A 97 -26.07 40.31 -0.73
C LEU A 97 -26.60 38.88 -0.54
N CYS A 98 -25.68 37.89 -0.50
CA CYS A 98 -26.03 36.53 -0.24
C CYS A 98 -25.91 36.21 1.25
N VAL A 99 -26.98 35.65 1.84
CA VAL A 99 -27.06 35.37 3.28
C VAL A 99 -27.83 34.09 3.55
N HIS A 100 -27.39 33.39 4.57
CA HIS A 100 -28.14 32.28 5.16
C HIS A 100 -29.22 32.88 6.09
N VAL A 101 -30.44 32.45 5.90
CA VAL A 101 -31.61 32.90 6.66
C VAL A 101 -32.15 31.74 7.45
N THR A 102 -32.25 31.91 8.76
CA THR A 102 -32.87 30.96 9.67
C THR A 102 -34.03 31.63 10.40
N ARG A 103 -35.08 30.90 10.71
CA ARG A 103 -36.22 31.38 11.52
C ARG A 103 -35.96 31.05 12.98
N LYS A 104 -36.20 31.94 13.89
CA LYS A 104 -35.86 31.77 15.32
C LYS A 104 -36.80 30.85 16.08
N ASP A 105 -38.00 30.67 15.58
CA ASP A 105 -39.06 29.82 16.11
C ASP A 105 -39.16 28.45 15.40
N ASP A 106 -38.30 28.22 14.42
CA ASP A 106 -38.29 26.98 13.61
C ASP A 106 -36.85 26.68 13.16
N ASP A 107 -36.24 25.71 13.83
CA ASP A 107 -34.87 25.29 13.56
C ASP A 107 -34.72 24.54 12.23
N GLU A 108 -35.82 24.07 11.64
CA GLU A 108 -35.81 23.38 10.34
C GLU A 108 -35.81 24.37 9.17
N PHE A 109 -36.26 25.62 9.41
CA PHE A 109 -36.25 26.66 8.39
C PHE A 109 -34.83 27.15 8.15
N HIS A 110 -34.23 26.70 7.08
CA HIS A 110 -32.92 27.16 6.62
C HIS A 110 -32.98 27.43 5.11
N ARG A 111 -32.69 28.65 4.71
CA ARG A 111 -32.69 29.11 3.31
C ARG A 111 -31.45 29.97 3.05
N VAL A 112 -31.07 30.04 1.79
CA VAL A 112 -30.01 30.93 1.32
C VAL A 112 -30.65 31.91 0.34
N PHE A 113 -30.71 33.17 0.71
CA PHE A 113 -31.28 34.23 -0.14
C PHE A 113 -30.19 35.14 -0.68
N GLN A 114 -30.29 35.44 -1.97
CA GLN A 114 -29.52 36.46 -2.62
C GLN A 114 -30.40 37.71 -2.75
N PHE A 115 -30.06 38.80 -2.03
CA PHE A 115 -30.79 40.05 -2.01
C PHE A 115 -30.15 41.08 -2.92
N ARG A 116 -31.01 41.85 -3.61
CA ARG A 116 -30.67 43.04 -4.36
C ARG A 116 -31.60 44.19 -3.91
N GLY A 117 -31.03 45.33 -3.58
CA GLY A 117 -31.79 46.52 -3.19
C GLY A 117 -31.84 47.52 -4.32
N LEU A 118 -33.07 47.97 -4.67
CA LEU A 118 -33.34 48.95 -5.69
C LEU A 118 -33.92 50.23 -5.04
N ALA A 119 -33.31 51.40 -5.25
CA ALA A 119 -33.88 52.65 -4.84
C ALA A 119 -35.03 53.04 -5.77
N LEU A 120 -36.13 53.55 -5.21
CA LEU A 120 -37.32 54.00 -5.93
C LEU A 120 -37.57 55.48 -5.65
N ASP A 121 -36.66 56.32 -6.13
CA ASP A 121 -36.69 57.80 -5.77
C ASP A 121 -37.87 58.59 -6.34
N GLN A 122 -38.65 58.05 -7.28
CA GLN A 122 -39.74 58.70 -7.99
C GLN A 122 -41.14 58.17 -7.68
N VAL A 123 -41.28 57.21 -6.76
CA VAL A 123 -42.57 56.63 -6.39
C VAL A 123 -43.07 57.29 -5.09
N ALA A 124 -44.29 57.87 -5.09
CA ALA A 124 -44.88 58.43 -3.91
C ALA A 124 -44.95 57.45 -2.76
N ASP A 125 -44.51 57.78 -1.56
CA ASP A 125 -44.48 56.97 -0.35
C ASP A 125 -43.57 55.68 -0.31
N SER A 126 -42.92 55.31 -1.38
CA SER A 126 -41.96 54.19 -1.42
C SER A 126 -40.52 54.69 -1.40
N CYS A 127 -39.61 54.00 -0.67
CA CYS A 127 -38.19 54.34 -0.69
C CYS A 127 -37.35 53.33 -1.49
N GLY A 128 -37.83 52.12 -1.70
CA GLY A 128 -37.11 51.11 -2.46
C GLY A 128 -37.77 49.74 -2.46
N ALA A 129 -37.23 48.88 -3.26
CA ALA A 129 -37.64 47.48 -3.34
C ALA A 129 -36.45 46.55 -3.04
N LEU A 130 -36.71 45.49 -2.30
CA LEU A 130 -35.81 44.39 -2.14
C LEU A 130 -36.26 43.25 -3.08
N VAL A 131 -35.38 42.84 -3.94
CA VAL A 131 -35.56 41.65 -4.78
C VAL A 131 -34.71 40.54 -4.18
N LEU A 132 -35.32 39.39 -3.97
CA LEU A 132 -34.62 38.23 -3.42
C LEU A 132 -34.84 37.01 -4.29
N GLN A 133 -33.80 36.21 -4.39
CA GLN A 133 -33.80 34.93 -5.08
C GLN A 133 -33.46 33.82 -4.09
N ASP A 134 -34.22 32.76 -4.10
CA ASP A 134 -33.87 31.54 -3.34
C ASP A 134 -32.74 30.80 -4.04
N ALA A 135 -31.56 30.83 -3.44
CA ALA A 135 -30.35 30.15 -3.92
C ALA A 135 -30.04 28.92 -3.10
N THR A 136 -30.95 28.44 -2.24
CA THR A 136 -30.72 27.33 -1.29
C THR A 136 -30.25 26.09 -1.99
N GLN A 137 -30.97 25.61 -3.01
CA GLN A 137 -30.61 24.39 -3.71
C GLN A 137 -29.22 24.46 -4.37
N ARG A 138 -28.90 25.62 -4.96
CA ARG A 138 -27.61 25.86 -5.59
C ARG A 138 -26.46 25.79 -4.57
N PHE A 139 -26.65 26.47 -3.43
CA PHE A 139 -25.64 26.51 -2.37
C PHE A 139 -25.49 25.16 -1.67
N GLU A 140 -26.59 24.47 -1.39
CA GLU A 140 -26.54 23.13 -0.80
C GLU A 140 -25.85 22.11 -1.74
N ALA A 141 -26.14 22.18 -3.03
CA ALA A 141 -25.48 21.35 -4.03
C ALA A 141 -23.96 21.63 -4.07
N GLN A 142 -23.58 22.91 -4.04
CA GLN A 142 -22.19 23.35 -4.02
C GLN A 142 -21.48 22.90 -2.74
N GLU A 143 -22.06 23.13 -1.55
CA GLU A 143 -21.49 22.66 -0.28
C GLU A 143 -21.37 21.13 -0.23
N ARG A 144 -22.38 20.41 -0.73
CA ARG A 144 -22.35 18.96 -0.81
C ARG A 144 -21.23 18.47 -1.73
N PHE A 145 -21.08 19.12 -2.89
CA PHE A 145 -19.98 18.82 -3.80
C PHE A 145 -18.63 19.06 -3.15
N GLU A 146 -18.42 20.24 -2.53
CA GLU A 146 -17.16 20.59 -1.87
C GLU A 146 -16.82 19.60 -0.75
N ARG A 147 -17.78 19.30 0.12
CA ARG A 147 -17.56 18.29 1.18
C ARG A 147 -17.25 16.91 0.63
N THR A 148 -18.02 16.46 -0.37
CA THR A 148 -17.80 15.14 -0.98
C THR A 148 -16.46 15.06 -1.67
N PHE A 149 -16.06 16.11 -2.38
CA PHE A 149 -14.78 16.20 -3.05
C PHE A 149 -13.61 16.18 -2.04
N ASP A 150 -13.70 16.99 -0.95
CA ASP A 150 -12.65 17.09 0.05
C ASP A 150 -12.49 15.83 0.92
N VAL A 151 -13.61 15.19 1.29
CA VAL A 151 -13.60 13.98 2.14
C VAL A 151 -13.23 12.73 1.34
N ASN A 152 -13.34 12.77 0.02
CA ASN A 152 -12.98 11.62 -0.83
C ASN A 152 -11.50 11.27 -0.63
N PRO A 153 -11.16 10.03 -0.18
CA PRO A 153 -9.77 9.61 0.00
C PRO A 153 -9.04 9.42 -1.33
N ALA A 154 -9.78 9.22 -2.44
CA ALA A 154 -9.18 9.12 -3.76
C ALA A 154 -8.58 10.47 -4.16
N PRO A 155 -7.26 10.55 -4.42
CA PRO A 155 -6.60 11.80 -4.79
C PRO A 155 -7.20 12.41 -6.05
N ALA A 156 -7.59 13.68 -5.98
CA ALA A 156 -8.19 14.38 -7.10
C ALA A 156 -7.86 15.87 -7.10
N ILE A 157 -7.72 16.43 -8.30
CA ILE A 157 -7.55 17.87 -8.53
C ILE A 157 -8.44 18.34 -9.67
N ILE A 158 -8.86 19.59 -9.66
CA ILE A 158 -9.56 20.23 -10.77
C ILE A 158 -8.66 21.33 -11.32
N CYS A 159 -8.40 21.25 -12.62
CA CYS A 159 -7.58 22.17 -13.38
C CYS A 159 -8.47 22.94 -14.36
N ARG A 160 -8.31 24.27 -14.42
CA ARG A 160 -8.96 25.09 -15.46
C ARG A 160 -8.26 24.87 -16.79
N VAL A 161 -9.04 24.68 -17.87
CA VAL A 161 -8.47 24.40 -19.20
C VAL A 161 -7.81 25.64 -19.82
N SER A 162 -8.32 26.85 -19.56
CA SER A 162 -7.85 28.09 -20.19
C SER A 162 -6.42 28.50 -19.83
N ASP A 163 -6.02 28.29 -18.57
CA ASP A 163 -4.71 28.71 -18.03
C ASP A 163 -3.94 27.55 -17.36
N LEU A 164 -4.51 26.37 -17.34
CA LEU A 164 -3.96 25.15 -16.76
C LEU A 164 -3.62 25.27 -15.27
N ARG A 165 -4.38 26.10 -14.53
CA ARG A 165 -4.21 26.29 -13.08
C ARG A 165 -5.13 25.39 -12.26
N TYR A 166 -4.62 24.92 -11.16
CA TYR A 166 -5.40 24.13 -10.20
C TYR A 166 -6.34 25.03 -9.40
N ILE A 167 -7.63 24.80 -9.56
CA ILE A 167 -8.70 25.57 -8.91
C ILE A 167 -9.28 24.87 -7.69
N LYS A 168 -9.24 23.52 -7.67
CA LYS A 168 -9.63 22.72 -6.50
C LYS A 168 -8.68 21.52 -6.34
N VAL A 169 -8.40 21.19 -5.09
CA VAL A 169 -7.52 20.08 -4.70
C VAL A 169 -8.13 19.43 -3.47
N ASN A 170 -8.36 18.12 -3.49
CA ASN A 170 -8.92 17.42 -2.34
C ASN A 170 -7.86 16.96 -1.32
N ASN A 171 -8.32 16.58 -0.13
CA ASN A 171 -7.45 16.10 0.94
C ASN A 171 -6.65 14.83 0.55
N GLY A 172 -7.24 13.94 -0.26
CA GLY A 172 -6.55 12.75 -0.76
C GLY A 172 -5.29 13.11 -1.55
N PHE A 173 -5.37 14.10 -2.44
CA PHE A 173 -4.21 14.57 -3.22
C PHE A 173 -3.15 15.26 -2.35
N VAL A 174 -3.58 16.09 -1.38
CA VAL A 174 -2.68 16.72 -0.41
C VAL A 174 -1.91 15.66 0.39
N GLN A 175 -2.59 14.65 0.90
CA GLN A 175 -1.96 13.55 1.65
C GLN A 175 -1.02 12.70 0.78
N MET A 176 -1.42 12.43 -0.46
CA MET A 176 -0.61 11.64 -1.38
C MET A 176 0.69 12.36 -1.76
N THR A 177 0.64 13.68 -1.96
CA THR A 177 1.77 14.43 -2.51
C THR A 177 2.60 15.18 -1.47
N GLY A 178 2.04 15.42 -0.27
CA GLY A 178 2.68 16.20 0.78
C GLY A 178 2.70 17.72 0.54
N TYR A 179 2.19 18.21 -0.59
CA TYR A 179 2.04 19.66 -0.81
C TYR A 179 0.92 20.22 0.05
N SER A 180 1.06 21.46 0.51
CA SER A 180 -0.04 22.15 1.16
C SER A 180 -1.12 22.55 0.13
N GLN A 181 -2.39 22.52 0.53
CA GLN A 181 -3.48 22.98 -0.34
C GLN A 181 -3.24 24.41 -0.85
N ARG A 182 -2.68 25.26 0.00
CA ARG A 182 -2.37 26.66 -0.35
C ARG A 182 -1.30 26.79 -1.43
N SER A 183 -0.30 25.91 -1.46
CA SER A 183 0.75 25.93 -2.49
C SER A 183 0.26 25.35 -3.82
N LEU A 184 -0.73 24.45 -3.77
CA LEU A 184 -1.32 23.85 -4.97
C LEU A 184 -2.32 24.77 -5.67
N LEU A 185 -3.19 25.44 -4.89
CA LEU A 185 -4.22 26.33 -5.45
C LEU A 185 -3.58 27.50 -6.20
N GLY A 186 -3.95 27.65 -7.45
CA GLY A 186 -3.42 28.67 -8.36
C GLY A 186 -2.11 28.34 -9.04
N SER A 187 -1.40 27.27 -8.63
CA SER A 187 -0.24 26.75 -9.37
C SER A 187 -0.68 26.16 -10.70
N SER A 188 0.20 26.25 -11.71
CA SER A 188 -0.08 25.65 -13.01
C SER A 188 0.37 24.18 -13.08
N SER A 189 -0.21 23.44 -14.02
CA SER A 189 0.23 22.07 -14.34
C SER A 189 1.66 21.99 -14.87
N TYR A 190 2.30 23.12 -15.19
CA TYR A 190 3.72 23.18 -15.53
C TYR A 190 4.63 23.30 -14.32
N GLU A 191 4.13 23.88 -13.22
CA GLU A 191 4.87 24.00 -11.96
C GLU A 191 4.83 22.70 -11.16
N ILE A 192 3.65 22.07 -11.12
CA ILE A 192 3.43 20.76 -10.50
C ILE A 192 2.86 19.83 -11.57
N ASP A 193 3.76 19.20 -12.31
CA ASP A 193 3.42 18.39 -13.49
C ASP A 193 2.88 17.01 -13.08
N VAL A 194 1.56 16.86 -13.14
CA VAL A 194 0.86 15.59 -12.83
C VAL A 194 0.93 14.56 -13.96
N LEU A 195 1.43 14.97 -15.14
CA LEU A 195 1.63 14.10 -16.31
C LEU A 195 3.12 13.82 -16.57
N ARG A 196 3.98 14.09 -15.59
CA ARG A 196 5.41 13.89 -15.70
C ARG A 196 5.73 12.43 -16.03
N GLN A 197 6.58 12.22 -17.04
CA GLN A 197 6.99 10.89 -17.51
C GLN A 197 5.82 9.96 -17.90
N ALA A 198 4.63 10.51 -18.20
CA ALA A 198 3.55 9.70 -18.74
C ALA A 198 3.90 9.20 -20.16
N GLU A 199 3.61 7.93 -20.45
CA GLU A 199 3.94 7.30 -21.75
C GLU A 199 3.38 8.07 -22.95
N GLN A 200 2.20 8.70 -22.80
CA GLN A 200 1.52 9.47 -23.87
C GLN A 200 1.33 10.94 -23.46
N ARG A 201 2.35 11.51 -22.81
CA ARG A 201 2.29 12.87 -22.25
C ARG A 201 1.85 13.93 -23.27
N ASP A 202 2.41 13.91 -24.47
CA ASP A 202 2.11 14.92 -25.48
C ASP A 202 0.64 14.84 -25.91
N LYS A 203 0.11 13.65 -26.10
CA LYS A 203 -1.30 13.42 -26.40
C LYS A 203 -2.20 13.83 -25.22
N ALA A 204 -1.81 13.55 -23.99
CA ALA A 204 -2.55 13.97 -22.80
C ALA A 204 -2.60 15.50 -22.66
N ILE A 205 -1.51 16.20 -22.96
CA ILE A 205 -1.46 17.67 -22.98
C ILE A 205 -2.38 18.22 -24.11
N GLU A 206 -2.40 17.59 -25.26
CA GLU A 206 -3.29 17.97 -26.37
C GLU A 206 -4.76 17.78 -25.96
N CYS A 207 -5.12 16.63 -25.39
CA CYS A 207 -6.46 16.39 -24.85
C CYS A 207 -6.83 17.43 -23.79
N LEU A 208 -5.91 17.77 -22.86
CA LEU A 208 -6.14 18.78 -21.85
C LEU A 208 -6.44 20.14 -22.45
N LYS A 209 -5.65 20.60 -23.45
CA LYS A 209 -5.85 21.88 -24.12
C LYS A 209 -7.19 21.98 -24.85
N HIS A 210 -7.70 20.86 -25.36
CA HIS A 210 -8.97 20.79 -26.09
C HIS A 210 -10.15 20.40 -25.18
N GLY A 211 -9.94 20.24 -23.86
CA GLY A 211 -10.98 19.82 -22.93
C GLY A 211 -11.53 18.42 -23.23
N GLN A 212 -10.69 17.51 -23.75
CA GLN A 212 -11.06 16.15 -24.06
C GLN A 212 -10.62 15.20 -22.95
N THR A 213 -11.29 14.06 -22.84
CA THR A 213 -10.94 13.01 -21.87
C THR A 213 -9.50 12.53 -22.07
N ILE A 214 -8.74 12.51 -20.96
CA ILE A 214 -7.41 11.91 -20.90
C ILE A 214 -7.58 10.49 -20.39
N PRO A 215 -7.23 9.46 -21.19
CA PRO A 215 -7.34 8.07 -20.76
C PRO A 215 -6.40 7.78 -19.59
N GLN A 216 -6.67 6.70 -18.87
CA GLN A 216 -5.77 6.22 -17.80
C GLN A 216 -4.38 5.94 -18.37
N MET A 217 -3.37 6.48 -17.71
CA MET A 217 -1.97 6.26 -18.06
C MET A 217 -1.08 6.29 -16.80
N GLU A 218 0.01 5.53 -16.84
CA GLU A 218 1.02 5.61 -15.79
C GLU A 218 1.81 6.91 -15.92
N ALA A 219 2.10 7.53 -14.79
CA ALA A 219 2.89 8.75 -14.69
C ALA A 219 3.71 8.74 -13.40
N VAL A 220 4.67 9.66 -13.32
CA VAL A 220 5.46 9.90 -12.11
C VAL A 220 5.10 11.27 -11.54
N LEU A 221 4.67 11.30 -10.29
CA LEU A 221 4.29 12.50 -9.58
C LEU A 221 5.35 12.88 -8.55
N ARG A 222 5.89 14.09 -8.65
CA ARG A 222 6.87 14.60 -7.70
C ARG A 222 6.17 15.01 -6.41
N GLN A 223 6.65 14.52 -5.26
CA GLN A 223 6.18 14.92 -3.94
C GLN A 223 6.88 16.20 -3.44
N ALA A 224 6.34 16.81 -2.40
CA ALA A 224 6.88 18.02 -1.80
C ALA A 224 8.28 17.84 -1.20
N ASP A 225 8.61 16.63 -0.74
CA ASP A 225 9.93 16.25 -0.22
C ASP A 225 10.97 15.94 -1.32
N GLY A 226 10.56 16.01 -2.57
CA GLY A 226 11.41 15.71 -3.73
C GLY A 226 11.45 14.23 -4.12
N SER A 227 10.77 13.33 -3.42
CA SER A 227 10.61 11.93 -3.83
C SER A 227 9.61 11.79 -4.99
N ASP A 228 9.69 10.70 -5.70
CA ASP A 228 8.80 10.39 -6.83
C ASP A 228 7.80 9.30 -6.44
N LYS A 229 6.53 9.48 -6.82
CA LYS A 229 5.47 8.47 -6.72
C LYS A 229 5.03 7.98 -8.08
N TYR A 230 4.87 6.68 -8.20
CA TYR A 230 4.25 6.07 -9.38
C TYR A 230 2.74 6.11 -9.25
N VAL A 231 2.06 6.68 -10.22
CA VAL A 231 0.61 6.85 -10.20
C VAL A 231 -0.01 6.46 -11.54
N VAL A 232 -1.27 6.04 -11.49
CA VAL A 232 -2.15 6.09 -12.68
C VAL A 232 -2.91 7.39 -12.58
N VAL A 233 -2.87 8.18 -13.64
CA VAL A 233 -3.62 9.43 -13.79
C VAL A 233 -4.64 9.30 -14.91
N ALA A 234 -5.83 9.88 -14.69
CA ALA A 234 -6.88 10.02 -15.71
C ALA A 234 -7.48 11.42 -15.62
N GLY A 235 -7.92 11.98 -16.75
CA GLY A 235 -8.57 13.28 -16.82
C GLY A 235 -9.96 13.19 -17.44
N GLN A 236 -10.96 13.80 -16.79
CA GLN A 236 -12.31 13.91 -17.27
C GLN A 236 -12.70 15.39 -17.39
N PRO A 237 -13.24 15.81 -18.54
CA PRO A 237 -13.74 17.19 -18.68
C PRO A 237 -14.95 17.40 -17.78
N LEU A 238 -15.01 18.61 -17.20
CA LEU A 238 -16.13 19.01 -16.36
C LEU A 238 -16.29 20.52 -16.46
N ASP A 239 -17.50 21.01 -16.24
CA ASP A 239 -17.78 22.45 -16.13
C ASP A 239 -17.90 22.85 -14.67
N VAL A 240 -17.24 23.93 -14.28
CA VAL A 240 -17.32 24.51 -12.95
C VAL A 240 -17.73 25.97 -13.07
N ASP A 241 -18.95 26.29 -12.69
CA ASP A 241 -19.53 27.64 -12.74
C ASP A 241 -19.48 28.29 -14.15
N GLY A 242 -19.60 27.49 -15.22
CA GLY A 242 -19.53 27.92 -16.62
C GLY A 242 -18.11 28.01 -17.17
N GLU A 243 -17.09 27.59 -16.44
CA GLU A 243 -15.72 27.53 -16.91
C GLU A 243 -15.34 26.08 -17.26
N PRO A 244 -14.80 25.81 -18.46
CA PRO A 244 -14.28 24.49 -18.81
C PRO A 244 -13.08 24.08 -17.94
N CYS A 245 -13.20 22.94 -17.28
CA CYS A 245 -12.21 22.41 -16.37
C CYS A 245 -11.91 20.94 -16.69
N MET A 246 -10.84 20.41 -16.09
CA MET A 246 -10.46 19.02 -16.13
C MET A 246 -10.33 18.47 -14.71
N LEU A 247 -11.07 17.43 -14.40
CA LEU A 247 -10.90 16.64 -13.18
C LEU A 247 -9.83 15.59 -13.41
N PHE A 248 -8.73 15.65 -12.70
CA PHE A 248 -7.75 14.58 -12.63
C PHE A 248 -7.99 13.73 -11.40
N THR A 249 -7.92 12.42 -11.59
CA THR A 249 -7.95 11.42 -10.52
C THR A 249 -6.69 10.58 -10.56
N PHE A 250 -6.25 10.11 -9.39
CA PHE A 250 -4.99 9.40 -9.25
C PHE A 250 -5.16 8.11 -8.46
N ILE A 251 -4.38 7.10 -8.83
CA ILE A 251 -4.23 5.86 -8.08
C ILE A 251 -2.74 5.69 -7.79
N ASP A 252 -2.37 5.56 -6.51
CA ASP A 252 -0.98 5.33 -6.10
C ASP A 252 -0.60 3.87 -6.39
N LEU A 253 0.40 3.67 -7.25
CA LEU A 253 0.97 2.37 -7.61
C LEU A 253 2.29 2.08 -6.89
N THR A 254 2.78 2.99 -6.05
CA THR A 254 4.14 2.92 -5.48
C THR A 254 4.37 1.62 -4.72
N ALA A 255 3.43 1.24 -3.85
CA ALA A 255 3.53 -0.02 -3.10
C ALA A 255 3.53 -1.25 -4.01
N ARG A 256 2.68 -1.25 -5.06
CA ARG A 256 2.61 -2.34 -6.03
C ARG A 256 3.91 -2.47 -6.83
N LYS A 257 4.42 -1.36 -7.36
CA LYS A 257 5.68 -1.32 -8.11
C LYS A 257 6.88 -1.74 -7.24
N GLN A 258 6.88 -1.37 -5.96
CA GLN A 258 7.92 -1.78 -5.03
C GLN A 258 7.92 -3.29 -4.82
N VAL A 259 6.75 -3.89 -4.53
CA VAL A 259 6.60 -5.35 -4.37
C VAL A 259 7.02 -6.09 -5.64
N GLU A 260 6.61 -5.60 -6.81
CA GLU A 260 6.99 -6.20 -8.10
C GLU A 260 8.51 -6.13 -8.33
N GLN A 261 9.13 -5.00 -7.99
CA GLN A 261 10.58 -4.81 -8.11
C GLN A 261 11.35 -5.68 -7.11
N ASP A 262 10.88 -5.76 -5.85
CA ASP A 262 11.49 -6.60 -4.81
C ASP A 262 11.38 -8.09 -5.18
N LEU A 263 10.23 -8.51 -5.70
CA LEU A 263 10.04 -9.87 -6.22
C LEU A 263 11.02 -10.16 -7.35
N ARG A 264 11.08 -9.28 -8.35
CA ARG A 264 12.00 -9.43 -9.48
C ARG A 264 13.46 -9.49 -9.03
N GLN A 265 13.86 -8.61 -8.10
CA GLN A 265 15.23 -8.66 -7.56
C GLN A 265 15.50 -9.96 -6.80
N SER A 266 14.51 -10.46 -6.05
CA SER A 266 14.63 -11.73 -5.34
C SER A 266 14.78 -12.90 -6.32
N GLU A 267 13.98 -12.93 -7.38
CA GLU A 267 14.08 -13.93 -8.45
C GLU A 267 15.44 -13.87 -9.17
N GLU A 268 15.92 -12.69 -9.53
CA GLU A 268 17.22 -12.50 -10.17
C GLU A 268 18.38 -12.93 -9.25
N ARG A 269 18.30 -12.60 -7.95
CA ARG A 269 19.30 -13.04 -6.96
C ARG A 269 19.30 -14.56 -6.79
N PHE A 270 18.12 -15.14 -6.66
CA PHE A 270 17.99 -16.60 -6.55
C PHE A 270 18.51 -17.31 -7.81
N SER A 271 18.07 -16.90 -8.99
CA SER A 271 18.52 -17.48 -10.27
C SER A 271 20.04 -17.38 -10.43
N THR A 272 20.61 -16.22 -10.10
CA THR A 272 22.06 -16.02 -10.16
C THR A 272 22.80 -16.90 -9.16
N ALA A 273 22.34 -16.96 -7.90
CA ALA A 273 22.95 -17.79 -6.87
C ALA A 273 22.86 -19.28 -7.20
N PHE A 274 21.72 -19.76 -7.70
CA PHE A 274 21.52 -21.13 -8.14
C PHE A 274 22.43 -21.47 -9.31
N ARG A 275 22.45 -20.64 -10.35
CA ARG A 275 23.25 -20.88 -11.56
C ARG A 275 24.76 -20.90 -11.29
N LEU A 276 25.25 -19.98 -10.45
CA LEU A 276 26.69 -19.81 -10.15
C LEU A 276 27.15 -20.66 -8.95
N ALA A 277 26.26 -21.37 -8.28
CA ALA A 277 26.64 -22.25 -7.16
C ALA A 277 27.69 -23.27 -7.63
N PRO A 278 28.83 -23.38 -6.93
CA PRO A 278 29.89 -24.32 -7.33
C PRO A 278 29.53 -25.79 -7.06
N VAL A 279 28.43 -26.03 -6.36
CA VAL A 279 27.91 -27.35 -6.04
C VAL A 279 26.86 -27.75 -7.06
N PRO A 280 26.89 -28.93 -7.67
CA PRO A 280 25.87 -29.44 -8.56
C PRO A 280 24.49 -29.44 -7.90
N MET A 281 23.53 -28.72 -8.50
CA MET A 281 22.16 -28.60 -8.00
C MET A 281 21.16 -28.87 -9.12
N ALA A 282 20.07 -29.53 -8.78
CA ALA A 282 18.95 -29.75 -9.69
C ALA A 282 17.62 -29.62 -8.97
N LEU A 283 16.62 -29.11 -9.65
CA LEU A 283 15.24 -29.05 -9.21
C LEU A 283 14.41 -29.99 -10.06
N SER A 284 13.68 -30.93 -9.43
CA SER A 284 12.83 -31.87 -10.13
C SER A 284 11.40 -31.86 -9.64
N SER A 285 10.44 -32.15 -10.52
CA SER A 285 9.05 -32.38 -10.17
C SER A 285 8.93 -33.69 -9.34
N ILE A 286 8.07 -33.66 -8.30
CA ILE A 286 7.78 -34.90 -7.53
C ILE A 286 6.93 -35.85 -8.37
N GLU A 287 5.95 -35.33 -9.11
CA GLU A 287 4.97 -36.17 -9.82
C GLU A 287 5.57 -36.87 -11.04
N GLU A 288 6.31 -36.14 -11.86
CA GLU A 288 6.87 -36.64 -13.11
C GLU A 288 8.33 -37.09 -12.97
N GLY A 289 9.01 -36.70 -11.89
CA GLY A 289 10.46 -36.91 -11.70
C GLY A 289 11.32 -36.15 -12.70
N LYS A 290 10.74 -35.21 -13.46
CA LYS A 290 11.41 -34.45 -14.51
C LYS A 290 12.21 -33.31 -13.91
N LEU A 291 13.42 -33.05 -14.43
CA LEU A 291 14.24 -31.92 -14.08
C LEU A 291 13.60 -30.63 -14.59
N LEU A 292 13.27 -29.73 -13.70
CA LEU A 292 12.71 -28.43 -13.99
C LEU A 292 13.81 -27.40 -14.22
N GLU A 293 14.83 -27.40 -13.35
CA GLU A 293 16.01 -26.56 -13.46
C GLU A 293 17.27 -27.33 -13.03
N ILE A 294 18.41 -26.96 -13.60
CA ILE A 294 19.73 -27.45 -13.23
C ILE A 294 20.73 -26.29 -13.32
N ASN A 295 21.73 -26.28 -12.44
CA ASN A 295 22.76 -25.26 -12.47
C ASN A 295 23.97 -25.66 -13.35
N GLU A 296 24.86 -24.71 -13.60
CA GLU A 296 26.06 -24.92 -14.42
C GLU A 296 26.98 -26.01 -13.85
N ALA A 297 27.14 -26.09 -12.54
CA ALA A 297 27.96 -27.13 -11.89
C ALA A 297 27.38 -28.53 -12.13
N PHE A 298 26.07 -28.68 -12.15
CA PHE A 298 25.43 -29.96 -12.48
C PHE A 298 25.75 -30.43 -13.92
N LEU A 299 25.65 -29.50 -14.88
CA LEU A 299 25.99 -29.77 -16.27
C LEU A 299 27.47 -30.13 -16.44
N GLN A 300 28.37 -29.40 -15.77
CA GLN A 300 29.80 -29.63 -15.81
C GLN A 300 30.16 -31.02 -15.26
N VAL A 301 29.58 -31.41 -14.13
CA VAL A 301 29.89 -32.69 -13.47
C VAL A 301 29.29 -33.87 -14.20
N THR A 302 28.04 -33.74 -14.69
CA THR A 302 27.34 -34.85 -15.38
C THR A 302 27.71 -34.96 -16.85
N GLY A 303 28.25 -33.92 -17.45
CA GLY A 303 28.64 -33.87 -18.86
C GLY A 303 27.48 -33.71 -19.84
N HIS A 304 26.26 -33.40 -19.34
CA HIS A 304 25.11 -33.09 -20.19
C HIS A 304 25.23 -31.70 -20.81
N ALA A 305 24.70 -31.52 -22.04
CA ALA A 305 24.79 -30.25 -22.74
C ALA A 305 23.85 -29.22 -22.18
N ASP A 306 22.65 -29.66 -21.82
CA ASP A 306 21.57 -28.84 -21.28
C ASP A 306 20.59 -29.66 -20.44
N LYS A 307 19.55 -29.02 -19.96
CA LYS A 307 18.47 -29.63 -19.15
C LYS A 307 17.69 -30.71 -19.95
N GLU A 308 17.46 -30.48 -21.23
CA GLU A 308 16.71 -31.39 -22.11
C GLU A 308 17.46 -32.70 -22.32
N ASP A 309 18.77 -32.61 -22.53
CA ASP A 309 19.66 -33.76 -22.64
C ASP A 309 19.68 -34.56 -21.32
N ALA A 310 19.79 -33.87 -20.18
CA ALA A 310 19.72 -34.51 -18.86
C ALA A 310 18.36 -35.18 -18.60
N ASN A 311 17.24 -34.55 -18.99
CA ASN A 311 15.90 -35.13 -18.89
C ASN A 311 15.71 -36.35 -19.78
N GLN A 312 16.30 -36.39 -20.99
CA GLN A 312 16.28 -37.57 -21.84
C GLN A 312 17.05 -38.73 -21.19
N ALA A 313 18.19 -38.45 -20.57
CA ALA A 313 18.95 -39.45 -19.83
C ALA A 313 18.16 -39.95 -18.61
N LEU A 314 17.48 -39.09 -17.90
CA LEU A 314 16.63 -39.43 -16.75
C LEU A 314 15.45 -40.32 -17.17
N SER A 315 14.73 -39.97 -18.23
CA SER A 315 13.58 -40.73 -18.74
C SER A 315 13.96 -42.13 -19.25
N ARG A 316 15.19 -42.31 -19.75
CA ARG A 316 15.73 -43.59 -20.14
C ARG A 316 16.33 -44.37 -18.96
N GLN A 317 16.18 -43.89 -17.73
CA GLN A 317 16.80 -44.44 -16.51
C GLN A 317 18.33 -44.56 -16.61
N GLN A 318 18.97 -43.73 -17.42
CA GLN A 318 20.42 -43.76 -17.65
C GLN A 318 21.20 -42.92 -16.63
N LEU A 319 20.55 -42.02 -15.92
CA LEU A 319 21.17 -41.17 -14.90
C LEU A 319 21.42 -41.92 -13.59
N TRP A 320 20.52 -42.81 -13.21
CA TRP A 320 20.63 -43.64 -12.01
C TRP A 320 21.24 -44.99 -12.31
N VAL A 321 22.24 -45.40 -11.53
CA VAL A 321 22.88 -46.70 -11.69
C VAL A 321 21.99 -47.84 -11.19
N ASP A 322 21.26 -47.57 -10.09
CA ASP A 322 20.31 -48.51 -9.50
C ASP A 322 18.92 -47.91 -9.39
N PRO A 323 17.95 -48.38 -10.21
CA PRO A 323 16.57 -47.94 -10.16
C PRO A 323 15.85 -48.19 -8.82
N GLN A 324 16.25 -49.22 -8.05
CA GLN A 324 15.64 -49.51 -6.76
C GLN A 324 16.05 -48.47 -5.71
N THR A 325 17.25 -47.94 -5.80
CA THR A 325 17.73 -46.86 -4.95
C THR A 325 16.91 -45.61 -5.17
N HIS A 326 16.57 -45.26 -6.41
CA HIS A 326 15.70 -44.13 -6.71
C HIS A 326 14.32 -44.26 -6.04
N GLN A 327 13.66 -45.41 -6.12
CA GLN A 327 12.36 -45.65 -5.47
C GLN A 327 12.46 -45.58 -3.94
N LYS A 328 13.52 -46.10 -3.33
CA LYS A 328 13.75 -45.98 -1.89
C LYS A 328 13.92 -44.51 -1.44
N LEU A 329 14.69 -43.75 -2.21
CA LEU A 329 14.91 -42.33 -1.93
C LEU A 329 13.62 -41.50 -2.07
N ALA A 330 12.82 -41.77 -3.10
CA ALA A 330 11.51 -41.10 -3.27
C ALA A 330 10.58 -41.42 -2.08
N GLY A 331 10.48 -42.68 -1.65
CA GLY A 331 9.67 -43.08 -0.49
C GLY A 331 10.20 -42.51 0.85
N GLN A 332 11.50 -42.30 0.99
CA GLN A 332 12.07 -41.63 2.16
C GLN A 332 11.80 -40.12 2.15
N LEU A 333 11.90 -39.46 1.01
CA LEU A 333 11.56 -38.06 0.83
C LEU A 333 10.09 -37.78 1.13
N GLU A 334 9.18 -38.64 0.69
CA GLU A 334 7.75 -38.48 1.00
C GLU A 334 7.44 -38.55 2.51
N ARG A 335 8.19 -39.39 3.26
CA ARG A 335 8.00 -39.55 4.71
C ARG A 335 8.67 -38.46 5.54
N ASN A 336 9.88 -38.05 5.15
CA ASN A 336 10.76 -37.23 5.99
C ASN A 336 10.91 -35.80 5.43
N SER A 337 10.37 -35.50 4.25
CA SER A 337 10.49 -34.23 3.52
C SER A 337 11.93 -33.81 3.17
N SER A 338 12.93 -34.50 3.66
CA SER A 338 14.36 -34.26 3.36
C SER A 338 15.20 -35.51 3.44
N LEU A 339 16.27 -35.53 2.67
CA LEU A 339 17.35 -36.50 2.72
C LEU A 339 18.66 -35.76 2.88
N ARG A 340 19.58 -36.31 3.68
CA ARG A 340 20.91 -35.71 3.85
C ARG A 340 22.00 -36.71 3.72
N ASN A 341 23.02 -36.38 2.94
CA ASN A 341 24.27 -37.14 2.81
C ASN A 341 24.06 -38.59 2.44
N VAL A 342 23.19 -38.91 1.50
CA VAL A 342 22.96 -40.25 1.00
C VAL A 342 23.98 -40.55 -0.11
N GLU A 343 24.75 -41.61 0.06
CA GLU A 343 25.66 -42.05 -0.98
C GLU A 343 24.89 -42.73 -2.11
N LEU A 344 25.18 -42.30 -3.33
CA LEU A 344 24.63 -42.90 -4.56
C LEU A 344 25.60 -42.77 -5.73
N GLN A 345 25.32 -43.50 -6.79
CA GLN A 345 26.09 -43.43 -8.02
C GLN A 345 25.23 -42.89 -9.16
N LEU A 346 25.74 -41.88 -9.82
CA LEU A 346 25.19 -41.35 -11.05
C LEU A 346 25.97 -41.81 -12.25
N ARG A 347 25.30 -42.04 -13.36
CA ARG A 347 25.94 -42.31 -14.63
C ARG A 347 26.11 -41.04 -15.42
N LEU A 348 27.33 -40.71 -15.76
CA LEU A 348 27.67 -39.54 -16.58
C LEU A 348 27.31 -39.81 -18.03
N ARG A 349 27.18 -38.75 -18.83
CA ARG A 349 26.98 -38.82 -20.28
C ARG A 349 28.08 -39.65 -20.99
N SER A 350 29.30 -39.59 -20.48
CA SER A 350 30.43 -40.40 -20.97
C SER A 350 30.29 -41.91 -20.73
N GLY A 351 29.30 -42.36 -19.97
CA GLY A 351 29.13 -43.75 -19.51
C GLY A 351 29.91 -44.08 -18.24
N GLN A 352 30.74 -43.19 -17.72
CA GLN A 352 31.46 -43.34 -16.46
C GLN A 352 30.50 -43.21 -15.26
N PHE A 353 30.92 -43.72 -14.10
CA PHE A 353 30.19 -43.60 -12.86
C PHE A 353 30.78 -42.51 -11.98
N LEU A 354 29.89 -41.72 -11.38
CA LEU A 354 30.18 -40.68 -10.41
C LEU A 354 29.71 -41.17 -9.03
N ASP A 355 30.63 -41.41 -8.12
CA ASP A 355 30.27 -41.58 -6.71
C ASP A 355 29.93 -40.21 -6.11
N CYS A 356 28.74 -40.07 -5.59
CA CYS A 356 28.31 -38.82 -5.05
C CYS A 356 27.56 -38.95 -3.73
N LEU A 357 27.58 -37.85 -2.95
CA LEU A 357 26.81 -37.67 -1.76
C LEU A 357 25.68 -36.73 -2.10
N ALA A 358 24.45 -37.23 -2.08
CA ALA A 358 23.27 -36.43 -2.41
C ALA A 358 22.49 -36.02 -1.18
N SER A 359 22.05 -34.78 -1.18
CA SER A 359 21.05 -34.24 -0.26
C SER A 359 19.87 -33.75 -1.06
N ALA A 360 18.66 -33.94 -0.54
CA ALA A 360 17.44 -33.54 -1.21
C ALA A 360 16.41 -33.01 -0.21
N GLU A 361 15.65 -32.01 -0.62
CA GLU A 361 14.60 -31.42 0.19
C GLU A 361 13.38 -31.10 -0.67
N ILE A 362 12.18 -31.38 -0.13
CA ILE A 362 10.94 -30.99 -0.80
C ILE A 362 10.71 -29.52 -0.58
N VAL A 363 10.62 -28.78 -1.68
CA VAL A 363 10.32 -27.35 -1.72
C VAL A 363 9.05 -27.11 -2.51
N THR A 364 8.29 -26.07 -2.13
CA THR A 364 7.10 -25.67 -2.88
C THR A 364 7.39 -24.37 -3.61
N ILE A 365 7.25 -24.37 -4.93
CA ILE A 365 7.43 -23.19 -5.78
C ILE A 365 6.09 -22.89 -6.45
N GLY A 366 5.43 -21.81 -6.01
CA GLY A 366 4.04 -21.55 -6.40
C GLY A 366 3.10 -22.66 -5.92
N SER A 367 2.45 -23.36 -6.85
CA SER A 367 1.58 -24.52 -6.57
C SER A 367 2.25 -25.87 -6.78
N LEU A 368 3.51 -25.89 -7.26
CA LEU A 368 4.21 -27.11 -7.62
C LEU A 368 5.10 -27.58 -6.46
N ARG A 369 4.95 -28.84 -6.07
CA ARG A 369 5.87 -29.51 -5.15
C ARG A 369 7.06 -30.08 -5.94
N CYS A 370 8.24 -29.63 -5.57
CA CYS A 370 9.48 -29.96 -6.25
C CYS A 370 10.49 -30.55 -5.26
N ILE A 371 11.51 -31.20 -5.77
CA ILE A 371 12.64 -31.68 -4.99
C ILE A 371 13.87 -30.89 -5.43
N LEU A 372 14.50 -30.20 -4.48
CA LEU A 372 15.82 -29.61 -4.66
C LEU A 372 16.88 -30.62 -4.31
N TRP A 373 17.69 -30.98 -5.28
CA TRP A 373 18.83 -31.87 -5.15
C TRP A 373 20.13 -31.10 -5.08
N VAL A 374 20.99 -31.48 -4.15
CA VAL A 374 22.37 -31.02 -4.04
C VAL A 374 23.27 -32.27 -4.11
N VAL A 375 24.21 -32.27 -5.03
CA VAL A 375 25.06 -33.42 -5.29
C VAL A 375 26.51 -33.03 -5.11
N GLN A 376 27.24 -33.76 -4.27
CA GLN A 376 28.65 -33.57 -4.05
C GLN A 376 29.43 -34.75 -4.61
N ASP A 377 30.38 -34.53 -5.51
CA ASP A 377 31.29 -35.55 -6.01
C ASP A 377 32.24 -36.00 -4.90
N ILE A 378 32.20 -37.29 -4.61
CA ILE A 378 33.11 -37.97 -3.64
C ILE A 378 33.99 -39.01 -4.29
N THR A 379 34.06 -39.04 -5.62
CA THR A 379 34.81 -40.05 -6.38
C THR A 379 36.30 -40.04 -6.01
N GLN A 380 36.91 -38.87 -5.94
CA GLN A 380 38.30 -38.71 -5.53
C GLN A 380 38.54 -39.22 -4.11
N ARG A 381 37.66 -38.85 -3.19
CA ARG A 381 37.72 -39.28 -1.79
C ARG A 381 37.64 -40.79 -1.66
N LYS A 382 36.67 -41.44 -2.33
CA LYS A 382 36.54 -42.88 -2.33
C LYS A 382 37.75 -43.59 -2.95
N ARG A 383 38.32 -43.04 -4.03
CA ARG A 383 39.56 -43.60 -4.62
C ARG A 383 40.72 -43.53 -3.64
N THR A 384 40.93 -42.36 -3.00
CA THR A 384 42.00 -42.19 -2.01
C THR A 384 41.79 -43.13 -0.80
N GLU A 385 40.57 -43.29 -0.31
CA GLU A 385 40.25 -44.23 0.76
C GLU A 385 40.52 -45.69 0.34
N ALA A 386 40.16 -46.09 -0.87
CA ALA A 386 40.45 -47.42 -1.41
C ALA A 386 41.96 -47.67 -1.60
N GLU A 387 42.69 -46.70 -2.16
CA GLU A 387 44.13 -46.74 -2.30
C GLU A 387 44.84 -46.88 -0.95
N LEU A 388 44.40 -46.10 0.05
CA LEU A 388 44.92 -46.16 1.42
C LEU A 388 44.66 -47.57 2.04
N MET A 389 43.45 -48.14 1.84
CA MET A 389 43.11 -49.45 2.32
C MET A 389 43.94 -50.53 1.63
N GLN A 390 44.14 -50.46 0.30
CA GLN A 390 45.04 -51.39 -0.42
C GLN A 390 46.48 -51.28 0.07
N ALA A 391 46.97 -50.07 0.30
CA ALA A 391 48.33 -49.84 0.86
C ALA A 391 48.46 -50.45 2.26
N ILE A 392 47.43 -50.29 3.12
CA ILE A 392 47.42 -50.91 4.46
C ILE A 392 47.37 -52.45 4.36
N GLU A 393 46.54 -52.98 3.47
CA GLU A 393 46.48 -54.43 3.24
C GLU A 393 47.80 -55.04 2.71
N ALA A 394 48.46 -54.35 1.75
CA ALA A 394 49.74 -54.70 1.23
C ALA A 394 50.83 -54.74 2.32
N VAL A 395 50.89 -53.70 3.15
CA VAL A 395 51.78 -53.60 4.30
C VAL A 395 51.50 -54.70 5.32
N MET A 396 50.22 -55.03 5.52
CA MET A 396 49.84 -56.16 6.43
C MET A 396 50.17 -57.51 5.89
N GLN A 397 50.14 -57.74 4.56
CA GLN A 397 50.56 -58.97 3.93
C GLN A 397 52.07 -59.18 3.93
N ASP A 398 52.87 -58.15 3.78
CA ASP A 398 54.33 -58.17 3.81
C ASP A 398 54.93 -58.23 5.24
N ALA A 399 54.08 -57.99 6.24
CA ALA A 399 54.50 -57.83 7.63
C ALA A 399 54.65 -59.14 8.38
N SER A 400 55.39 -60.08 7.85
CA SER A 400 55.82 -61.30 8.62
C SER A 400 56.75 -60.94 9.81
N TRP A 401 57.26 -59.77 9.92
CA TRP A 401 58.14 -59.28 10.99
C TRP A 401 57.55 -58.21 11.93
N PHE A 402 56.35 -57.73 11.65
CA PHE A 402 55.65 -56.75 12.58
C PHE A 402 55.15 -57.49 13.81
N SER A 403 55.62 -57.08 14.97
CA SER A 403 55.17 -57.74 16.20
C SER A 403 53.62 -57.50 16.36
N ARG A 404 52.96 -58.59 16.83
CA ARG A 404 51.51 -58.60 17.13
C ARG A 404 50.98 -57.34 17.82
N SER A 405 51.87 -56.74 18.66
CA SER A 405 51.52 -55.49 19.39
C SER A 405 51.35 -54.23 18.52
N VAL A 406 52.02 -54.18 17.33
CA VAL A 406 51.87 -53.05 16.42
C VAL A 406 50.61 -53.23 15.56
N VAL A 407 50.31 -54.49 15.17
CA VAL A 407 49.08 -54.83 14.49
C VAL A 407 47.84 -54.58 15.39
N GLU A 408 47.95 -54.98 16.67
CA GLU A 408 46.89 -54.68 17.64
C GLU A 408 46.75 -53.16 17.93
N LYS A 409 47.84 -52.42 17.99
CA LYS A 409 47.78 -50.96 18.11
C LYS A 409 47.18 -50.27 16.86
N LEU A 410 47.49 -50.73 15.64
CA LEU A 410 46.89 -50.25 14.42
C LEU A 410 45.40 -50.64 14.32
N ALA A 411 45.05 -51.86 14.73
CA ALA A 411 43.65 -52.30 14.84
C ALA A 411 42.86 -51.47 15.90
N GLN A 412 43.52 -51.17 17.03
CA GLN A 412 42.96 -50.26 18.06
C GLN A 412 42.86 -48.84 17.60
N LEU A 413 43.76 -48.34 16.76
CA LEU A 413 43.65 -47.03 16.11
C LEU A 413 42.51 -46.99 15.08
N ARG A 414 42.26 -48.12 14.38
CA ARG A 414 41.13 -48.28 13.46
C ARG A 414 39.78 -48.36 14.20
N GLY A 415 39.75 -48.99 15.40
CA GLY A 415 38.58 -48.98 16.30
C GLY A 415 38.38 -47.69 17.09
N ARG A 416 39.43 -46.88 17.23
CA ARG A 416 39.42 -45.66 18.05
C ARG A 416 39.08 -44.37 17.29
N HIS A 417 39.12 -44.32 15.98
CA HIS A 417 38.71 -43.13 15.23
C HIS A 417 37.19 -42.89 15.24
N GLY A 418 36.40 -43.87 15.69
CA GLY A 418 34.97 -43.69 15.93
C GLY A 418 34.56 -43.43 17.40
N ALA A 419 35.42 -43.83 18.37
CA ALA A 419 35.03 -43.78 19.79
C ALA A 419 35.95 -42.95 20.69
N ALA A 420 37.20 -42.69 20.28
CA ALA A 420 38.16 -42.01 21.16
C ALA A 420 38.16 -40.46 21.08
N SER A 421 37.64 -39.87 20.02
CA SER A 421 37.48 -38.40 19.91
C SER A 421 36.36 -37.88 20.84
N ASN A 422 35.35 -38.73 21.08
CA ASN A 422 34.18 -38.32 21.87
C ASN A 422 34.43 -38.26 23.41
N GLN A 423 35.41 -39.03 23.94
CA GLN A 423 35.67 -39.03 25.38
C GLN A 423 36.68 -38.00 25.83
N THR A 424 37.60 -37.57 24.98
CA THR A 424 38.62 -36.59 25.33
C THR A 424 38.08 -35.15 25.37
N GLU A 425 37.20 -34.81 24.47
CA GLU A 425 36.56 -33.48 24.41
C GLU A 425 35.45 -33.28 25.46
N LEU A 426 34.90 -34.38 26.00
CA LEU A 426 33.96 -34.35 27.13
C LEU A 426 34.69 -34.14 28.49
N ALA A 427 35.97 -34.52 28.57
CA ALA A 427 36.79 -34.32 29.77
C ALA A 427 37.12 -32.84 30.04
N ASP A 428 36.97 -31.97 29.07
CA ASP A 428 37.18 -30.51 29.22
C ASP A 428 35.96 -29.78 29.79
N LEU A 429 34.78 -30.40 29.83
CA LEU A 429 33.58 -29.82 30.42
C LEU A 429 33.45 -30.27 31.90
N THR A 430 33.27 -29.31 32.77
CA THR A 430 32.97 -29.63 34.19
C THR A 430 31.62 -30.32 34.34
N LEU A 431 31.41 -31.07 35.41
CA LEU A 431 30.13 -31.75 35.66
C LEU A 431 28.95 -30.79 35.57
N ARG A 432 29.12 -29.55 36.01
CA ARG A 432 28.10 -28.52 35.97
C ARG A 432 27.80 -28.03 34.54
N GLU A 433 28.81 -27.92 33.73
CA GLU A 433 28.67 -27.57 32.31
C GLU A 433 28.00 -28.71 31.53
N GLN A 434 28.28 -29.96 31.86
CA GLN A 434 27.62 -31.11 31.26
C GLN A 434 26.14 -31.21 31.63
N GLU A 435 25.75 -30.94 32.88
CA GLU A 435 24.36 -30.85 33.31
C GLU A 435 23.60 -29.75 32.53
N ILE A 436 24.19 -28.57 32.40
CA ILE A 436 23.59 -27.46 31.66
C ILE A 436 23.46 -27.80 30.21
N LEU A 437 24.47 -28.38 29.56
CA LEU A 437 24.45 -28.82 28.16
C LEU A 437 23.37 -29.88 27.93
N HIS A 438 23.21 -30.83 28.86
CA HIS A 438 22.14 -31.82 28.80
C HIS A 438 20.75 -31.21 28.83
N LEU A 439 20.50 -30.23 29.72
CA LEU A 439 19.24 -29.52 29.79
C LEU A 439 18.99 -28.64 28.55
N MET A 440 20.05 -28.10 27.95
CA MET A 440 19.97 -27.40 26.68
C MET A 440 19.51 -28.32 25.54
N CYS A 441 20.00 -29.57 25.52
CA CYS A 441 19.58 -30.60 24.56
C CYS A 441 18.10 -31.00 24.73
N GLN A 442 17.55 -30.93 25.94
CA GLN A 442 16.13 -31.11 26.22
C GLN A 442 15.25 -29.91 25.83
N GLY A 443 15.83 -28.86 25.23
CA GLY A 443 15.10 -27.67 24.78
C GLY A 443 14.79 -26.66 25.90
N LYS A 444 15.34 -26.82 27.11
CA LYS A 444 15.11 -25.93 28.26
C LYS A 444 15.72 -24.55 28.03
N GLU A 445 14.97 -23.49 28.27
CA GLU A 445 15.49 -22.12 28.25
C GLU A 445 16.33 -21.80 29.50
N ASP A 446 17.15 -20.75 29.46
CA ASP A 446 18.01 -20.32 30.57
C ASP A 446 17.25 -20.09 31.89
N ARG A 447 15.97 -19.73 31.81
CA ARG A 447 15.08 -19.59 32.95
C ARG A 447 14.77 -20.95 33.57
N GLU A 448 14.39 -21.91 32.77
CA GLU A 448 14.03 -23.25 33.21
C GLU A 448 15.26 -24.00 33.74
N ILE A 449 16.43 -23.80 33.14
CA ILE A 449 17.72 -24.31 33.62
C ILE A 449 18.08 -23.70 34.96
N SER A 450 17.87 -22.41 35.13
CA SER A 450 18.07 -21.70 36.39
C SER A 450 17.21 -22.28 37.52
N GLU A 451 15.93 -22.52 37.23
CA GLU A 451 14.96 -23.13 38.17
C GLU A 451 15.31 -24.58 38.50
N ALA A 452 15.65 -25.39 37.48
CA ALA A 452 16.00 -26.80 37.64
C ALA A 452 17.29 -27.04 38.46
N LEU A 453 18.25 -26.13 38.30
CA LEU A 453 19.59 -26.28 38.93
C LEU A 453 19.79 -25.41 40.19
N GLY A 454 18.78 -24.60 40.57
CA GLY A 454 18.82 -23.75 41.75
C GLY A 454 19.90 -22.65 41.72
N ILE A 455 20.24 -22.14 40.52
CA ILE A 455 21.24 -21.09 40.30
C ILE A 455 20.66 -19.87 39.60
N SER A 456 21.33 -18.72 39.68
CA SER A 456 20.85 -17.53 39.03
C SER A 456 20.89 -17.63 37.47
N ARG A 457 20.00 -16.95 36.74
CA ARG A 457 20.06 -16.87 35.28
C ARG A 457 21.39 -16.30 34.78
N HIS A 458 22.00 -15.41 35.51
CA HIS A 458 23.33 -14.88 35.21
C HIS A 458 24.39 -15.96 35.25
N THR A 459 24.31 -16.81 36.24
CA THR A 459 25.22 -17.97 36.40
C THR A 459 25.04 -18.97 35.27
N VAL A 460 23.78 -19.24 34.83
CA VAL A 460 23.50 -20.11 33.68
C VAL A 460 24.16 -19.55 32.42
N ARG A 461 23.99 -18.25 32.16
CA ARG A 461 24.61 -17.60 30.98
C ARG A 461 26.12 -17.67 30.98
N ASN A 462 26.75 -17.52 32.14
CA ASN A 462 28.19 -17.63 32.27
C ASN A 462 28.67 -19.06 31.95
N HIS A 463 27.97 -20.07 32.45
CA HIS A 463 28.28 -21.47 32.09
C HIS A 463 28.04 -21.76 30.62
N VAL A 464 26.94 -21.26 30.00
CA VAL A 464 26.66 -21.40 28.57
C VAL A 464 27.79 -20.75 27.75
N ALA A 465 28.26 -19.57 28.14
CA ALA A 465 29.37 -18.92 27.45
C ALA A 465 30.68 -19.73 27.58
N ALA A 466 30.95 -20.29 28.75
CA ALA A 466 32.10 -21.16 28.98
C ALA A 466 32.01 -22.46 28.18
N ILE A 467 30.82 -23.07 28.09
CA ILE A 467 30.56 -24.23 27.23
C ILE A 467 30.88 -23.87 25.76
N TYR A 468 30.34 -22.76 25.24
CA TYR A 468 30.60 -22.34 23.87
C TYR A 468 32.08 -22.15 23.58
N SER A 469 32.81 -21.52 24.50
CA SER A 469 34.25 -21.33 24.36
C SER A 469 35.03 -22.65 24.36
N LYS A 470 34.63 -23.61 25.22
CA LYS A 470 35.32 -24.90 25.32
C LYS A 470 35.09 -25.83 24.17
N ILE A 471 33.86 -25.82 23.56
CA ILE A 471 33.52 -26.69 22.46
C ILE A 471 33.67 -25.98 21.07
N GLY A 472 34.14 -24.71 21.06
CA GLY A 472 34.44 -23.98 19.84
C GLY A 472 33.21 -23.55 19.02
N VAL A 473 32.06 -23.27 19.67
CA VAL A 473 30.83 -22.84 18.99
C VAL A 473 30.38 -21.46 19.46
N HIS A 474 29.54 -20.80 18.68
CA HIS A 474 29.07 -19.44 18.99
C HIS A 474 27.55 -19.30 19.11
N ARG A 475 26.80 -20.41 18.98
CA ARG A 475 25.33 -20.41 18.98
C ARG A 475 24.78 -21.60 19.74
N ARG A 476 23.63 -21.41 20.42
CA ARG A 476 22.95 -22.46 21.18
C ARG A 476 22.63 -23.70 20.33
N GLY A 477 22.10 -23.50 19.13
CA GLY A 477 21.80 -24.60 18.20
C GLY A 477 23.04 -25.42 17.82
N ALA A 478 24.18 -24.76 17.60
CA ALA A 478 25.43 -25.44 17.30
C ALA A 478 25.94 -26.26 18.51
N ALA A 479 25.78 -25.75 19.74
CA ALA A 479 26.15 -26.50 20.95
C ALA A 479 25.25 -27.73 21.16
N ILE A 480 23.96 -27.61 20.86
CA ILE A 480 23.02 -28.74 20.93
C ILE A 480 23.38 -29.81 19.88
N ILE A 481 23.65 -29.42 18.64
CA ILE A 481 24.06 -30.33 17.58
C ILE A 481 25.36 -31.03 17.97
N TRP A 482 26.37 -30.28 18.45
CA TRP A 482 27.65 -30.83 18.91
C TRP A 482 27.46 -31.88 20.02
N ALA A 483 26.55 -31.61 20.96
CA ALA A 483 26.24 -32.54 22.06
C ALA A 483 25.50 -33.80 21.59
N LEU A 484 24.53 -33.65 20.69
CA LEU A 484 23.77 -34.78 20.14
C LEU A 484 24.65 -35.69 19.30
N GLU A 485 25.57 -35.16 18.49
CA GLU A 485 26.55 -35.92 17.72
C GLU A 485 27.46 -36.79 18.61
N ARG A 486 27.61 -36.41 19.89
CA ARG A 486 28.45 -37.08 20.89
C ARG A 486 27.67 -37.89 21.92
N GLY A 487 26.35 -38.03 21.72
CA GLY A 487 25.48 -38.84 22.56
C GLY A 487 25.06 -38.19 23.89
N ILE A 488 25.25 -36.88 24.04
CA ILE A 488 24.78 -36.09 25.19
C ILE A 488 23.38 -35.61 24.92
N GLY A 489 22.35 -36.34 25.20
CA GLY A 489 21.00 -35.85 24.99
C GLY A 489 19.95 -36.92 24.74
N GLY A 490 20.34 -38.18 24.92
CA GLY A 490 19.45 -39.32 24.93
C GLY A 490 18.97 -39.67 26.33
#